data_59274eaf12ad8846067f2d05f544dce4
#
_entry.id   59274eaf12ad8846067f2d05f544dce4
#
_cell.length_a   1.000
_cell.length_b   1.000
_cell.length_c   1.000
_cell.angle_alpha   90.00
_cell.angle_beta   90.00
_cell.angle_gamma   90.00
#
_symmetry.space_group_name_H-M   'P 1'
#
loop_
_entity.id
_entity.type
_entity.pdbx_description
1 polymer ?
#
loop_
_entity_poly.entity_id
_entity_poly.type
_entity_poly.pdbx_seq_one_letter_code
_entity_poly.pdbx_strand_id
1 'polypeptide(L)'
;MNRRRILIVDDDGDLRKTLVDQLNPYREFDLVEAETAADALGKVRGAHIDLMLLDVGLPDMDGREAVKILRREGFKSPIIMLTAQDSDADEILGLESGANDYVTKPFRFSVLLARIRASLRQHDQSEDVVFTIGPYSFQPAAKMLESPDGQKVRLTDKETSILKYLYRQGPKTITREILLKEVWGYNNRVTTHTLETHIYRLRQKIERDPSNARLLVTEEGGYRLVP
;
A
#
# COMPACT_ATOMS: atom_id res chain seq x y z
N MET A 1 -13.68 -4.11 2.79
CA MET A 1 -12.68 -3.03 2.67
C MET A 1 -11.36 -3.61 3.09
N ASN A 2 -10.38 -3.61 2.21
CA ASN A 2 -9.03 -3.98 2.61
C ASN A 2 -8.52 -2.82 3.49
N ARG A 3 -8.34 -3.07 4.80
CA ARG A 3 -7.84 -2.06 5.73
C ARG A 3 -6.34 -1.91 5.51
N ARG A 4 -5.84 -0.67 5.55
CA ARG A 4 -4.42 -0.40 5.50
C ARG A 4 -3.79 -0.71 6.85
N ARG A 5 -2.84 -1.63 6.86
CA ARG A 5 -2.16 -2.02 8.09
C ARG A 5 -1.05 -1.04 8.42
N ILE A 6 -1.22 -0.34 9.55
CA ILE A 6 -0.27 0.63 10.06
C ILE A 6 0.43 0.03 11.26
N LEU A 7 1.76 -0.04 11.21
CA LEU A 7 2.60 -0.42 12.34
C LEU A 7 3.05 0.84 13.08
N ILE A 8 2.75 0.91 14.37
CA ILE A 8 3.13 2.01 15.28
C ILE A 8 4.24 1.48 16.17
N VAL A 9 5.41 2.11 16.09
CA VAL A 9 6.62 1.71 16.82
C VAL A 9 7.09 2.87 17.66
N ASP A 10 6.97 2.75 18.97
CA ASP A 10 7.37 3.77 19.95
C ASP A 10 7.51 3.06 21.30
N ASP A 11 8.47 3.41 22.16
CA ASP A 11 8.61 2.83 23.49
C ASP A 11 7.66 3.45 24.51
N ASP A 12 7.16 4.67 24.23
CA ASP A 12 6.14 5.32 25.04
C ASP A 12 4.77 4.66 24.85
N GLY A 13 4.39 3.83 25.82
CA GLY A 13 3.09 3.11 25.82
C GLY A 13 1.87 4.04 25.84
N ASP A 14 1.96 5.21 26.48
CA ASP A 14 0.86 6.17 26.53
C ASP A 14 0.67 6.85 25.17
N LEU A 15 1.76 7.19 24.50
CA LEU A 15 1.71 7.74 23.14
C LEU A 15 1.17 6.69 22.15
N ARG A 16 1.65 5.44 22.21
CA ARG A 16 1.13 4.36 21.34
C ARG A 16 -0.38 4.19 21.52
N LYS A 17 -0.82 4.07 22.79
CA LYS A 17 -2.25 3.94 23.11
C LYS A 17 -3.06 5.14 22.60
N THR A 18 -2.56 6.36 22.78
CA THR A 18 -3.20 7.58 22.27
C THR A 18 -3.34 7.54 20.75
N LEU A 19 -2.30 7.13 20.03
CA LEU A 19 -2.34 7.01 18.56
C LEU A 19 -3.33 5.94 18.10
N VAL A 20 -3.36 4.79 18.79
CA VAL A 20 -4.32 3.72 18.50
C VAL A 20 -5.75 4.21 18.74
N ASP A 21 -6.03 4.85 19.87
CA ASP A 21 -7.37 5.36 20.20
C ASP A 21 -7.84 6.42 19.20
N GLN A 22 -6.94 7.27 18.71
CA GLN A 22 -7.26 8.32 17.74
C GLN A 22 -7.37 7.78 16.28
N LEU A 23 -6.62 6.75 15.92
CA LEU A 23 -6.68 6.14 14.58
C LEU A 23 -7.81 5.10 14.44
N ASN A 24 -8.17 4.40 15.50
CA ASN A 24 -9.16 3.30 15.50
C ASN A 24 -10.55 3.69 14.95
N PRO A 25 -11.08 4.93 15.16
CA PRO A 25 -12.34 5.36 14.54
C PRO A 25 -12.31 5.38 13.00
N TYR A 26 -11.13 5.45 12.40
CA TYR A 26 -10.96 5.42 10.95
C TYR A 26 -10.93 3.98 10.44
N ARG A 27 -12.10 3.48 10.01
CA ARG A 27 -12.30 2.08 9.57
C ARG A 27 -11.41 1.65 8.39
N GLU A 28 -10.68 2.58 7.80
CA GLU A 28 -9.71 2.34 6.74
C GLU A 28 -8.38 1.74 7.23
N PHE A 29 -8.13 1.77 8.55
CA PHE A 29 -6.88 1.31 9.15
C PHE A 29 -7.04 0.02 9.96
N ASP A 30 -6.00 -0.82 9.94
CA ASP A 30 -5.75 -1.96 10.81
C ASP A 30 -4.45 -1.66 11.55
N LEU A 31 -4.49 -1.61 12.89
CA LEU A 31 -3.40 -1.08 13.69
C LEU A 31 -2.61 -2.21 14.36
N VAL A 32 -1.30 -2.16 14.24
CA VAL A 32 -0.35 -3.07 14.88
C VAL A 32 0.63 -2.24 15.68
N GLU A 33 0.99 -2.69 16.87
CA GLU A 33 1.91 -1.97 17.75
C GLU A 33 3.23 -2.72 17.90
N ALA A 34 4.31 -2.00 18.15
CA ALA A 34 5.62 -2.53 18.56
C ALA A 34 6.28 -1.57 19.55
N GLU A 35 7.03 -2.10 20.51
CA GLU A 35 7.72 -1.31 21.54
C GLU A 35 9.19 -1.09 21.21
N THR A 36 9.73 -1.91 20.32
CA THR A 36 11.16 -1.92 19.99
C THR A 36 11.36 -2.08 18.48
N ALA A 37 12.54 -1.71 18.00
CA ALA A 37 12.92 -1.94 16.61
C ALA A 37 12.97 -3.43 16.28
N ALA A 38 13.46 -4.27 17.19
CA ALA A 38 13.52 -5.73 17.00
C ALA A 38 12.12 -6.34 16.82
N ASP A 39 11.13 -5.91 17.62
CA ASP A 39 9.74 -6.35 17.48
C ASP A 39 9.14 -5.87 16.15
N ALA A 40 9.40 -4.62 15.76
CA ALA A 40 8.96 -4.08 14.47
C ALA A 40 9.53 -4.87 13.28
N LEU A 41 10.82 -5.18 13.27
CA LEU A 41 11.47 -6.02 12.25
C LEU A 41 10.84 -7.41 12.18
N GLY A 42 10.55 -8.03 13.33
CA GLY A 42 9.86 -9.32 13.40
C GLY A 42 8.47 -9.27 12.77
N LYS A 43 7.69 -8.24 13.06
CA LYS A 43 6.32 -8.06 12.52
C LYS A 43 6.30 -7.81 11.02
N VAL A 44 7.27 -7.04 10.50
CA VAL A 44 7.40 -6.80 9.05
C VAL A 44 7.72 -8.08 8.27
N ARG A 45 8.52 -9.00 8.85
CA ARG A 45 8.80 -10.30 8.23
C ARG A 45 7.60 -11.25 8.24
N GLY A 46 6.72 -11.11 9.24
CA GLY A 46 5.57 -12.00 9.43
C GLY A 46 4.28 -11.55 8.76
N ALA A 47 4.15 -10.29 8.37
CA ALA A 47 2.91 -9.74 7.84
C ALA A 47 3.17 -8.54 6.92
N HIS A 48 2.26 -8.33 5.96
CA HIS A 48 2.28 -7.11 5.14
C HIS A 48 1.92 -5.88 5.98
N ILE A 49 2.76 -4.84 5.92
CA ILE A 49 2.54 -3.54 6.55
C ILE A 49 2.46 -2.49 5.43
N ASP A 50 1.40 -1.70 5.40
CA ASP A 50 1.17 -0.65 4.39
C ASP A 50 1.89 0.66 4.73
N LEU A 51 2.09 0.97 6.02
CA LEU A 51 2.79 2.15 6.50
C LEU A 51 3.33 1.89 7.90
N MET A 52 4.50 2.47 8.21
CA MET A 52 5.09 2.46 9.55
C MET A 52 5.19 3.87 10.12
N LEU A 53 4.74 4.06 11.36
CA LEU A 53 5.10 5.18 12.22
C LEU A 53 6.21 4.69 13.13
N LEU A 54 7.36 5.33 13.12
CA LEU A 54 8.55 4.85 13.81
C LEU A 54 9.18 5.94 14.64
N ASP A 55 9.28 5.73 15.94
CA ASP A 55 10.04 6.63 16.80
C ASP A 55 11.56 6.54 16.51
N VAL A 56 12.25 7.68 16.64
CA VAL A 56 13.69 7.75 16.51
C VAL A 56 14.39 7.18 17.75
N GLY A 57 13.85 7.48 18.93
CA GLY A 57 14.47 7.21 20.24
C GLY A 57 14.09 5.86 20.83
N LEU A 58 14.17 4.76 20.07
CA LEU A 58 13.84 3.44 20.60
C LEU A 58 14.91 2.90 21.55
N PRO A 59 14.55 2.07 22.56
CA PRO A 59 15.47 1.63 23.61
C PRO A 59 16.54 0.63 23.15
N ASP A 60 16.28 -0.09 22.07
CA ASP A 60 17.16 -1.15 21.57
C ASP A 60 18.00 -0.73 20.36
N MET A 61 17.56 0.31 19.62
CA MET A 61 18.23 0.78 18.40
C MET A 61 17.73 2.17 18.01
N ASP A 62 18.61 3.02 17.46
CA ASP A 62 18.17 4.27 16.81
C ASP A 62 17.20 3.94 15.65
N GLY A 63 16.04 4.61 15.62
CA GLY A 63 15.02 4.40 14.58
C GLY A 63 15.55 4.60 13.15
N ARG A 64 16.54 5.47 12.94
CA ARG A 64 17.21 5.68 11.66
C ARG A 64 18.00 4.44 11.20
N GLU A 65 18.64 3.77 12.15
CA GLU A 65 19.31 2.48 11.89
C GLU A 65 18.28 1.39 11.53
N ALA A 66 17.17 1.35 12.28
CA ALA A 66 16.06 0.44 11.97
C ALA A 66 15.53 0.64 10.55
N VAL A 67 15.36 1.89 10.09
CA VAL A 67 14.98 2.21 8.71
C VAL A 67 15.97 1.64 7.70
N LYS A 68 17.28 1.82 7.91
CA LYS A 68 18.32 1.29 7.01
C LYS A 68 18.25 -0.23 6.90
N ILE A 69 18.03 -0.92 8.02
CA ILE A 69 17.87 -2.38 8.06
C ILE A 69 16.62 -2.79 7.28
N LEU A 70 15.47 -2.17 7.56
CA LEU A 70 14.21 -2.42 6.86
C LEU A 70 14.36 -2.26 5.34
N ARG A 71 15.00 -1.19 4.89
CA ARG A 71 15.22 -0.93 3.46
C ARG A 71 16.15 -1.97 2.81
N ARG A 72 17.22 -2.40 3.50
CA ARG A 72 18.10 -3.49 3.04
C ARG A 72 17.36 -4.83 2.95
N GLU A 73 16.42 -5.10 3.86
CA GLU A 73 15.57 -6.29 3.83
C GLU A 73 14.43 -6.21 2.80
N GLY A 74 14.33 -5.11 2.05
CA GLY A 74 13.35 -4.96 0.98
C GLY A 74 12.00 -4.38 1.41
N PHE A 75 11.87 -3.86 2.62
CA PHE A 75 10.67 -3.16 3.05
C PHE A 75 10.49 -1.87 2.26
N LYS A 76 9.47 -1.79 1.42
CA LYS A 76 9.23 -0.67 0.48
C LYS A 76 8.11 0.27 0.92
N SER A 77 7.27 -0.16 1.86
CA SER A 77 6.17 0.67 2.36
C SER A 77 6.67 1.94 3.03
N PRO A 78 5.88 3.03 3.02
CA PRO A 78 6.29 4.30 3.59
C PRO A 78 6.55 4.19 5.10
N ILE A 79 7.59 4.90 5.53
CA ILE A 79 7.97 5.08 6.92
C ILE A 79 7.91 6.57 7.23
N ILE A 80 7.09 6.93 8.23
CA ILE A 80 7.05 8.27 8.81
C ILE A 80 7.75 8.19 10.15
N MET A 81 8.83 8.94 10.31
CA MET A 81 9.55 8.98 11.59
C MET A 81 8.92 10.00 12.53
N LEU A 82 8.80 9.62 13.79
CA LEU A 82 8.39 10.49 14.89
C LEU A 82 9.65 10.87 15.68
N THR A 83 9.89 12.14 15.92
CA THR A 83 11.12 12.60 16.58
C THR A 83 10.85 13.69 17.61
N ALA A 84 11.56 13.66 18.73
CA ALA A 84 11.57 14.75 19.70
C ALA A 84 12.56 15.86 19.34
N GLN A 85 13.42 15.64 18.34
CA GLN A 85 14.46 16.59 17.93
C GLN A 85 13.98 17.46 16.77
N ASP A 86 14.20 18.76 16.89
CA ASP A 86 13.70 19.82 16.01
C ASP A 86 14.86 20.51 15.25
N SER A 87 15.97 19.79 15.02
CA SER A 87 17.08 20.36 14.26
C SER A 87 16.99 19.97 12.79
N ASP A 88 17.25 20.93 11.88
CA ASP A 88 17.32 20.71 10.43
C ASP A 88 18.30 19.58 10.07
N ALA A 89 19.36 19.40 10.89
CA ALA A 89 20.34 18.34 10.72
C ALA A 89 19.75 16.94 10.96
N ASP A 90 18.86 16.79 11.93
CA ASP A 90 18.20 15.50 12.22
C ASP A 90 17.17 15.14 11.17
N GLU A 91 16.45 16.11 10.62
CA GLU A 91 15.51 15.92 9.51
C GLU A 91 16.25 15.46 8.24
N ILE A 92 17.38 16.08 7.89
CA ILE A 92 18.22 15.70 6.75
C ILE A 92 18.76 14.27 6.93
N LEU A 93 19.37 13.98 8.10
CA LEU A 93 19.90 12.63 8.39
C LEU A 93 18.85 11.55 8.35
N GLY A 94 17.64 11.89 8.68
CA GLY A 94 16.54 10.95 8.66
C GLY A 94 16.02 10.65 7.29
N LEU A 95 15.86 11.63 6.43
CA LEU A 95 15.49 11.43 5.03
C LEU A 95 16.57 10.62 4.29
N GLU A 96 17.87 10.87 4.59
CA GLU A 96 18.99 10.07 4.06
C GLU A 96 18.98 8.62 4.54
N SER A 97 18.34 8.31 5.69
CA SER A 97 18.17 6.93 6.15
C SER A 97 17.22 6.09 5.30
N GLY A 98 16.40 6.72 4.44
CA GLY A 98 15.38 6.09 3.61
C GLY A 98 13.96 6.19 4.17
N ALA A 99 13.71 7.04 5.17
CA ALA A 99 12.38 7.42 5.59
C ALA A 99 11.65 8.24 4.51
N ASN A 100 10.32 8.23 4.52
CA ASN A 100 9.50 8.97 3.55
C ASN A 100 9.05 10.33 4.06
N ASP A 101 8.94 10.49 5.38
CA ASP A 101 8.50 11.73 6.03
C ASP A 101 8.95 11.77 7.48
N TYR A 102 8.89 12.97 8.08
CA TYR A 102 9.24 13.28 9.47
C TYR A 102 8.14 14.06 10.15
N VAL A 103 7.87 13.75 11.42
CA VAL A 103 6.92 14.48 12.25
C VAL A 103 7.55 14.73 13.62
N THR A 104 7.73 16.00 13.96
CA THR A 104 8.31 16.42 15.24
C THR A 104 7.28 16.31 16.38
N LYS A 105 7.66 15.73 17.49
CA LYS A 105 6.88 15.70 18.75
C LYS A 105 7.08 17.03 19.52
N PRO A 106 6.00 17.66 20.06
CA PRO A 106 4.60 17.24 20.01
C PRO A 106 3.93 17.62 18.69
N PHE A 107 3.10 16.75 18.16
CA PHE A 107 2.38 16.96 16.90
C PHE A 107 0.86 17.05 17.08
N ARG A 108 0.20 17.70 16.13
CA ARG A 108 -1.26 17.67 16.05
C ARG A 108 -1.69 16.40 15.31
N PHE A 109 -2.60 15.62 15.89
CA PHE A 109 -3.11 14.40 15.28
C PHE A 109 -3.63 14.60 13.85
N SER A 110 -4.37 15.70 13.61
CA SER A 110 -4.88 16.01 12.25
C SER A 110 -3.77 16.16 11.21
N VAL A 111 -2.58 16.68 11.60
CA VAL A 111 -1.41 16.80 10.73
C VAL A 111 -0.82 15.41 10.46
N LEU A 112 -0.63 14.60 11.50
CA LEU A 112 -0.15 13.22 11.35
C LEU A 112 -1.07 12.39 10.45
N LEU A 113 -2.39 12.46 10.67
CA LEU A 113 -3.37 11.75 9.84
C LEU A 113 -3.30 12.18 8.36
N ALA A 114 -3.16 13.50 8.10
CA ALA A 114 -3.00 14.01 6.75
C ALA A 114 -1.72 13.48 6.07
N ARG A 115 -0.60 13.39 6.81
CA ARG A 115 0.68 12.82 6.33
C ARG A 115 0.59 11.31 6.08
N ILE A 116 -0.04 10.55 6.97
CA ILE A 116 -0.31 9.12 6.77
C ILE A 116 -1.04 8.91 5.43
N ARG A 117 -2.14 9.63 5.22
CA ARG A 117 -2.93 9.54 3.99
C ARG A 117 -2.15 9.99 2.74
N ALA A 118 -1.34 11.03 2.86
CA ALA A 118 -0.51 11.51 1.76
C ALA A 118 0.56 10.47 1.39
N SER A 119 1.27 9.91 2.36
CA SER A 119 2.30 8.88 2.16
C SER A 119 1.73 7.60 1.56
N LEU A 120 0.56 7.14 2.03
CA LEU A 120 -0.13 6.00 1.45
C LEU A 120 -0.52 6.27 -0.02
N ARG A 121 -1.10 7.44 -0.33
CA ARG A 121 -1.45 7.79 -1.72
C ARG A 121 -0.23 7.87 -2.63
N GLN A 122 0.85 8.50 -2.16
CA GLN A 122 2.09 8.63 -2.92
C GLN A 122 2.70 7.25 -3.17
N HIS A 123 2.72 6.40 -2.15
CA HIS A 123 3.18 5.02 -2.28
C HIS A 123 2.35 4.24 -3.29
N ASP A 124 1.02 4.30 -3.22
CA ASP A 124 0.12 3.67 -4.19
C ASP A 124 0.34 4.17 -5.63
N GLN A 125 0.89 5.38 -5.80
CA GLN A 125 1.23 5.95 -7.11
C GLN A 125 2.63 5.57 -7.58
N SER A 126 3.52 5.12 -6.68
CA SER A 126 4.88 4.74 -7.03
C SER A 126 4.90 3.51 -7.92
N GLU A 127 5.94 3.38 -8.73
CA GLU A 127 6.13 2.23 -9.62
C GLU A 127 6.59 0.98 -8.86
N ASP A 128 7.10 1.14 -7.64
CA ASP A 128 7.66 0.05 -6.81
C ASP A 128 6.64 -0.71 -5.95
N VAL A 129 5.35 -0.37 -6.06
CA VAL A 129 4.30 -1.01 -5.24
C VAL A 129 4.07 -2.43 -5.68
N VAL A 130 4.02 -3.33 -4.69
CA VAL A 130 3.56 -4.70 -4.85
C VAL A 130 2.17 -4.83 -4.23
N PHE A 131 1.20 -5.25 -5.01
CA PHE A 131 -0.17 -5.46 -4.57
C PHE A 131 -0.46 -6.96 -4.42
N THR A 132 -1.31 -7.33 -3.48
CA THR A 132 -1.82 -8.70 -3.38
C THR A 132 -3.19 -8.78 -4.05
N ILE A 133 -3.34 -9.64 -5.03
CA ILE A 133 -4.60 -9.90 -5.74
C ILE A 133 -4.91 -11.39 -5.64
N GLY A 134 -5.80 -11.79 -4.75
CA GLY A 134 -6.04 -13.19 -4.44
C GLY A 134 -4.74 -13.89 -4.04
N PRO A 135 -4.32 -14.96 -4.71
CA PRO A 135 -3.06 -15.64 -4.42
C PRO A 135 -1.82 -14.96 -5.03
N TYR A 136 -1.99 -13.91 -5.85
CA TYR A 136 -0.91 -13.31 -6.63
C TYR A 136 -0.29 -12.11 -5.96
N SER A 137 1.04 -11.99 -6.11
CA SER A 137 1.81 -10.77 -5.90
C SER A 137 1.86 -9.98 -7.22
N PHE A 138 1.21 -8.82 -7.29
CA PHE A 138 1.12 -7.98 -8.47
C PHE A 138 2.14 -6.85 -8.41
N GLN A 139 3.06 -6.81 -9.37
CA GLN A 139 4.11 -5.80 -9.54
C GLN A 139 3.81 -4.96 -10.79
N PRO A 140 3.13 -3.82 -10.69
CA PRO A 140 2.73 -3.01 -11.85
C PRO A 140 3.91 -2.51 -12.68
N ALA A 141 5.01 -2.08 -12.04
CA ALA A 141 6.21 -1.61 -12.73
C ALA A 141 6.83 -2.69 -13.62
N ALA A 142 6.88 -3.92 -13.13
CA ALA A 142 7.35 -5.08 -13.88
C ALA A 142 6.28 -5.65 -14.85
N LYS A 143 5.03 -5.16 -14.78
CA LYS A 143 3.87 -5.68 -15.50
C LYS A 143 3.70 -7.19 -15.28
N MET A 144 3.79 -7.62 -14.03
CA MET A 144 3.90 -9.02 -13.65
C MET A 144 3.02 -9.38 -12.47
N LEU A 145 2.44 -10.58 -12.55
CA LEU A 145 1.84 -11.29 -11.43
C LEU A 145 2.73 -12.48 -11.10
N GLU A 146 2.96 -12.73 -9.84
CA GLU A 146 3.69 -13.90 -9.35
C GLU A 146 2.79 -14.69 -8.40
N SER A 147 2.58 -15.95 -8.68
CA SER A 147 1.82 -16.86 -7.84
C SER A 147 2.66 -17.44 -6.70
N PRO A 148 2.07 -18.02 -5.64
CA PRO A 148 2.80 -18.55 -4.48
C PRO A 148 3.82 -19.65 -4.82
N ASP A 149 3.60 -20.36 -5.93
CA ASP A 149 4.53 -21.37 -6.46
C ASP A 149 5.64 -20.77 -7.34
N GLY A 150 5.74 -19.44 -7.41
CA GLY A 150 6.77 -18.71 -8.16
C GLY A 150 6.50 -18.60 -9.67
N GLN A 151 5.32 -19.04 -10.15
CA GLN A 151 4.97 -18.87 -11.55
C GLN A 151 4.71 -17.40 -11.87
N LYS A 152 5.36 -16.90 -12.93
CA LYS A 152 5.29 -15.51 -13.38
C LYS A 152 4.37 -15.37 -14.58
N VAL A 153 3.36 -14.50 -14.46
CA VAL A 153 2.39 -14.19 -15.52
C VAL A 153 2.60 -12.75 -15.97
N ARG A 154 2.99 -12.55 -17.23
CA ARG A 154 3.21 -11.23 -17.80
C ARG A 154 1.91 -10.57 -18.22
N LEU A 155 1.76 -9.29 -17.89
CA LEU A 155 0.63 -8.45 -18.25
C LEU A 155 1.01 -7.45 -19.37
N THR A 156 0.03 -7.07 -20.16
CA THR A 156 0.14 -5.93 -21.07
C THR A 156 -0.07 -4.61 -20.31
N ASP A 157 0.28 -3.47 -20.95
CA ASP A 157 0.09 -2.14 -20.36
C ASP A 157 -1.35 -1.88 -19.92
N LYS A 158 -2.31 -2.27 -20.76
CA LYS A 158 -3.74 -2.07 -20.48
C LYS A 158 -4.25 -2.99 -19.37
N GLU A 159 -3.83 -4.25 -19.37
CA GLU A 159 -4.14 -5.20 -18.30
C GLU A 159 -3.58 -4.72 -16.94
N THR A 160 -2.33 -4.24 -16.94
CA THR A 160 -1.70 -3.64 -15.75
C THR A 160 -2.48 -2.42 -15.26
N SER A 161 -2.85 -1.51 -16.17
CA SER A 161 -3.59 -0.30 -15.83
C SER A 161 -4.99 -0.61 -15.26
N ILE A 162 -5.70 -1.59 -15.83
CA ILE A 162 -7.00 -2.04 -15.34
C ILE A 162 -6.87 -2.59 -13.92
N LEU A 163 -5.95 -3.54 -13.67
CA LEU A 163 -5.76 -4.12 -12.35
C LEU A 163 -5.33 -3.08 -11.31
N LYS A 164 -4.37 -2.21 -11.67
CA LYS A 164 -3.89 -1.12 -10.80
C LYS A 164 -5.02 -0.16 -10.44
N TYR A 165 -5.87 0.20 -11.39
CA TYR A 165 -7.00 1.08 -11.14
C TYR A 165 -8.05 0.43 -10.25
N LEU A 166 -8.51 -0.76 -10.59
CA LEU A 166 -9.52 -1.51 -9.81
C LEU A 166 -9.04 -1.79 -8.38
N TYR A 167 -7.77 -2.18 -8.20
CA TYR A 167 -7.20 -2.41 -6.88
C TYR A 167 -7.26 -1.16 -5.99
N ARG A 168 -6.91 0.01 -6.56
CA ARG A 168 -6.96 1.30 -5.85
C ARG A 168 -8.36 1.74 -5.44
N GLN A 169 -9.37 1.37 -6.24
CA GLN A 169 -10.76 1.68 -5.91
C GLN A 169 -11.34 0.77 -4.81
N GLY A 170 -10.62 -0.29 -4.45
CA GLY A 170 -11.06 -1.27 -3.46
C GLY A 170 -12.28 -2.06 -3.94
N PRO A 171 -13.18 -2.46 -3.02
CA PRO A 171 -14.29 -3.35 -3.34
C PRO A 171 -15.47 -2.65 -4.04
N LYS A 172 -15.25 -1.47 -4.61
CA LYS A 172 -16.28 -0.72 -5.33
C LYS A 172 -16.43 -1.26 -6.75
N THR A 173 -17.67 -1.35 -7.23
CA THR A 173 -17.97 -1.58 -8.64
C THR A 173 -17.65 -0.32 -9.44
N ILE A 174 -16.81 -0.46 -10.46
CA ILE A 174 -16.39 0.63 -11.35
C ILE A 174 -17.07 0.43 -12.69
N THR A 175 -17.77 1.46 -13.14
CA THR A 175 -18.50 1.38 -14.41
C THR A 175 -17.56 1.24 -15.60
N ARG A 176 -18.08 0.67 -16.70
CA ARG A 176 -17.33 0.51 -17.95
C ARG A 176 -16.81 1.84 -18.49
N GLU A 177 -17.63 2.88 -18.40
CA GLU A 177 -17.28 4.24 -18.84
C GLU A 177 -16.12 4.83 -18.04
N ILE A 178 -16.16 4.68 -16.71
CA ILE A 178 -15.06 5.12 -15.83
C ILE A 178 -13.78 4.38 -16.18
N LEU A 179 -13.82 3.05 -16.32
CA LEU A 179 -12.63 2.27 -16.68
C LEU A 179 -12.08 2.66 -18.05
N LEU A 180 -12.93 2.86 -19.04
CA LEU A 180 -12.51 3.33 -20.37
C LEU A 180 -11.84 4.70 -20.30
N LYS A 181 -12.42 5.63 -19.57
CA LYS A 181 -11.86 6.98 -19.37
C LYS A 181 -10.50 6.94 -18.68
N GLU A 182 -10.40 6.22 -17.58
CA GLU A 182 -9.20 6.20 -16.74
C GLU A 182 -8.03 5.40 -17.37
N VAL A 183 -8.34 4.34 -18.12
CA VAL A 183 -7.31 3.48 -18.71
C VAL A 183 -6.94 3.89 -20.14
N TRP A 184 -7.85 4.44 -20.93
CA TRP A 184 -7.60 4.87 -22.32
C TRP A 184 -7.66 6.37 -22.55
N GLY A 185 -8.09 7.17 -21.55
CA GLY A 185 -8.32 8.59 -21.69
C GLY A 185 -9.58 8.90 -22.51
N TYR A 186 -9.72 10.15 -22.95
CA TYR A 186 -10.85 10.58 -23.77
C TYR A 186 -10.71 10.15 -25.25
N ASN A 187 -10.33 8.92 -25.52
CA ASN A 187 -10.21 8.42 -26.88
C ASN A 187 -11.53 7.84 -27.37
N ASN A 188 -12.31 8.63 -28.10
CA ASN A 188 -13.62 8.26 -28.67
C ASN A 188 -13.62 7.04 -29.62
N ARG A 189 -12.42 6.51 -29.95
CA ARG A 189 -12.30 5.31 -30.82
C ARG A 189 -12.28 3.98 -30.03
N VAL A 190 -12.21 4.05 -28.69
CA VAL A 190 -12.17 2.86 -27.85
C VAL A 190 -13.58 2.58 -27.34
N THR A 191 -14.09 1.40 -27.66
CA THR A 191 -15.44 0.97 -27.30
C THR A 191 -15.44 0.05 -26.07
N THR A 192 -16.60 -0.16 -25.47
CA THR A 192 -16.80 -1.15 -24.38
C THR A 192 -16.31 -2.54 -24.76
N HIS A 193 -16.44 -2.93 -26.03
CA HIS A 193 -15.93 -4.21 -26.53
C HIS A 193 -14.41 -4.36 -26.37
N THR A 194 -13.64 -3.29 -26.53
CA THR A 194 -12.20 -3.29 -26.26
C THR A 194 -11.90 -3.60 -24.79
N LEU A 195 -12.62 -2.96 -23.88
CA LEU A 195 -12.51 -3.24 -22.45
C LEU A 195 -12.86 -4.68 -22.12
N GLU A 196 -13.98 -5.20 -22.64
CA GLU A 196 -14.42 -6.58 -22.44
C GLU A 196 -13.38 -7.59 -22.91
N THR A 197 -12.72 -7.33 -24.03
CA THR A 197 -11.62 -8.19 -24.53
C THR A 197 -10.45 -8.22 -23.54
N HIS A 198 -10.07 -7.09 -22.95
CA HIS A 198 -9.00 -7.05 -21.93
C HIS A 198 -9.41 -7.71 -20.62
N ILE A 199 -10.66 -7.54 -20.19
CA ILE A 199 -11.21 -8.23 -19.00
C ILE A 199 -11.20 -9.76 -19.23
N TYR A 200 -11.63 -10.22 -20.39
CA TYR A 200 -11.57 -11.65 -20.73
C TYR A 200 -10.14 -12.20 -20.65
N ARG A 201 -9.17 -11.51 -21.27
CA ARG A 201 -7.75 -11.90 -21.24
C ARG A 201 -7.17 -11.88 -19.81
N LEU A 202 -7.54 -10.91 -19.00
CA LEU A 202 -7.15 -10.86 -17.59
C LEU A 202 -7.68 -12.07 -16.83
N ARG A 203 -8.96 -12.41 -16.99
CA ARG A 203 -9.54 -13.60 -16.35
C ARG A 203 -8.82 -14.89 -16.74
N GLN A 204 -8.44 -15.04 -17.99
CA GLN A 204 -7.63 -16.18 -18.44
C GLN A 204 -6.27 -16.27 -17.71
N LYS A 205 -5.75 -15.17 -17.18
CA LYS A 205 -4.46 -15.09 -16.48
C LYS A 205 -4.57 -15.24 -14.97
N ILE A 206 -5.67 -14.79 -14.36
CA ILE A 206 -5.76 -14.67 -12.89
C ILE A 206 -6.83 -15.58 -12.26
N GLU A 207 -7.79 -16.07 -13.03
CA GLU A 207 -8.86 -16.90 -12.51
C GLU A 207 -8.54 -18.39 -12.70
N ARG A 208 -8.97 -19.22 -11.76
CA ARG A 208 -8.92 -20.67 -11.92
C ARG A 208 -9.93 -21.14 -12.97
N ASP A 209 -11.10 -20.52 -12.98
CA ASP A 209 -12.15 -20.72 -13.97
C ASP A 209 -12.59 -19.34 -14.50
N PRO A 210 -12.15 -18.96 -15.71
CA PRO A 210 -12.49 -17.69 -16.32
C PRO A 210 -13.99 -17.47 -16.55
N SER A 211 -14.76 -18.54 -16.65
CA SER A 211 -16.22 -18.48 -16.82
C SER A 211 -16.95 -18.21 -15.52
N ASN A 212 -16.31 -18.52 -14.38
CA ASN A 212 -16.82 -18.28 -13.03
C ASN A 212 -15.84 -17.42 -12.22
N ALA A 213 -15.63 -16.20 -12.69
CA ALA A 213 -14.65 -15.27 -12.14
C ALA A 213 -14.95 -14.89 -10.68
N ARG A 214 -13.95 -15.01 -9.81
CA ARG A 214 -14.02 -14.69 -8.37
C ARG A 214 -13.16 -13.50 -7.97
N LEU A 215 -12.06 -13.25 -8.67
CA LEU A 215 -11.17 -12.12 -8.43
C LEU A 215 -11.62 -10.90 -9.21
N LEU A 216 -11.88 -11.03 -10.50
CA LEU A 216 -12.32 -9.96 -11.37
C LEU A 216 -13.79 -10.16 -11.75
N VAL A 217 -14.68 -9.71 -10.89
CA VAL A 217 -16.13 -9.98 -10.97
C VAL A 217 -16.83 -8.96 -11.88
N THR A 218 -17.82 -9.44 -12.67
CA THR A 218 -18.77 -8.56 -13.35
C THR A 218 -19.93 -8.26 -12.42
N GLU A 219 -20.24 -6.99 -12.26
CA GLU A 219 -21.37 -6.48 -11.51
C GLU A 219 -22.27 -5.69 -12.47
N GLU A 220 -23.48 -5.33 -12.01
CA GLU A 220 -24.38 -4.50 -12.79
C GLU A 220 -23.70 -3.19 -13.20
N GLY A 221 -23.54 -3.00 -14.50
CA GLY A 221 -22.92 -1.81 -15.11
C GLY A 221 -21.39 -1.78 -15.13
N GLY A 222 -20.66 -2.72 -14.51
CA GLY A 222 -19.21 -2.59 -14.41
C GLY A 222 -18.45 -3.82 -13.95
N TYR A 223 -17.28 -3.55 -13.35
CA TYR A 223 -16.36 -4.56 -12.82
C TYR A 223 -15.88 -4.19 -11.43
N ARG A 224 -15.58 -5.23 -10.65
CA ARG A 224 -15.02 -5.12 -9.32
C ARG A 224 -13.88 -6.12 -9.16
N LEU A 225 -12.79 -5.67 -8.54
CA LEU A 225 -11.72 -6.55 -8.11
C LEU A 225 -11.96 -6.97 -6.65
N VAL A 226 -11.82 -8.27 -6.37
CA VAL A 226 -11.89 -8.88 -5.05
C VAL A 226 -10.48 -9.37 -4.74
N PRO A 227 -9.65 -8.55 -4.04
CA PRO A 227 -8.26 -8.89 -3.76
C PRO A 227 -8.14 -9.93 -2.65
#